data_c83c76deb9210c12d3c135b336d14d6c
#
_entry.id   c83c76deb9210c12d3c135b336d14d6c
#
_cell.length_a   1.000
_cell.length_b   1.000
_cell.length_c   1.000
_cell.angle_alpha   90.00
_cell.angle_beta   90.00
_cell.angle_gamma   90.00
#
_symmetry.space_group_name_H-M   'P 1'
#
loop_
_entity.id
_entity.type
_entity.pdbx_description
1 polymer ?
#
loop_
_entity_poly.entity_id
_entity_poly.type
_entity_poly.pdbx_seq_one_letter_code
_entity_poly.pdbx_strand_id
1 'polypeptide(L)'
;MAENEFGAVKQFMQTVGLQIDDVCWTIGRTQTIRYASRFGEVDFESAALSYNVTINDVPIANFTHDTGILLFNMPTSSYNMGNGYYEKIFPSSDSSFLQKGTSAPVCHVFAVEKLLKSDGNLMNDGAFIRVVVAPSIRMLNSTITTANSTKNYCKFYLPILNNGNHPRRSQSVTLIGTTVKAQTEGAVTKIKIHVSFPKATLGFDNNFFGFDDIDEEVSDIPAGSIIEFYTGEVTVSLGLHL
;
A
#
# COMPACT_ATOMS: atom_id res chain seq x y z
N MET A 1 8.41 -7.67 27.82
CA MET A 1 7.26 -6.75 27.68
C MET A 1 7.26 -6.06 26.31
N ALA A 2 8.36 -5.43 25.91
CA ALA A 2 8.49 -4.74 24.61
C ALA A 2 8.26 -5.65 23.39
N GLU A 3 8.82 -6.86 23.38
CA GLU A 3 8.63 -7.82 22.29
C GLU A 3 7.16 -8.22 22.07
N ASN A 4 6.40 -8.39 23.16
CA ASN A 4 4.98 -8.72 23.07
C ASN A 4 4.17 -7.54 22.49
N GLU A 5 4.56 -6.31 22.83
CA GLU A 5 3.91 -5.11 22.30
C GLU A 5 4.22 -4.93 20.81
N PHE A 6 5.47 -5.16 20.40
CA PHE A 6 5.85 -5.12 18.98
C PHE A 6 5.11 -6.19 18.17
N GLY A 7 4.98 -7.41 18.70
CA GLY A 7 4.17 -8.46 18.08
C GLY A 7 2.71 -8.05 17.90
N ALA A 8 2.11 -7.42 18.93
CA ALA A 8 0.74 -6.92 18.86
C ALA A 8 0.56 -5.80 17.83
N VAL A 9 1.54 -4.89 17.70
CA VAL A 9 1.54 -3.84 16.68
C VAL A 9 1.65 -4.42 15.27
N LYS A 10 2.53 -5.40 15.04
CA LYS A 10 2.62 -6.09 13.75
C LYS A 10 1.29 -6.72 13.36
N GLN A 11 0.64 -7.43 14.28
CA GLN A 11 -0.66 -8.05 14.05
C GLN A 11 -1.76 -7.00 13.79
N PHE A 12 -1.75 -5.90 14.52
CA PHE A 12 -2.68 -4.79 14.30
C PHE A 12 -2.51 -4.20 12.89
N MET A 13 -1.29 -3.86 12.49
CA MET A 13 -1.03 -3.27 11.17
C MET A 13 -1.32 -4.27 10.04
N GLN A 14 -1.08 -5.55 10.23
CA GLN A 14 -1.51 -6.59 9.29
C GLN A 14 -3.05 -6.62 9.15
N THR A 15 -3.76 -6.52 10.26
CA THR A 15 -5.23 -6.44 10.25
C THR A 15 -5.70 -5.20 9.49
N VAL A 16 -5.06 -4.04 9.70
CA VAL A 16 -5.35 -2.81 8.95
C VAL A 16 -5.16 -3.04 7.44
N GLY A 17 -4.05 -3.64 7.02
CA GLY A 17 -3.77 -3.95 5.62
C GLY A 17 -4.84 -4.84 4.99
N LEU A 18 -5.30 -5.87 5.71
CA LEU A 18 -6.40 -6.75 5.26
C LEU A 18 -7.74 -6.01 5.17
N GLN A 19 -8.03 -5.11 6.13
CA GLN A 19 -9.28 -4.33 6.13
C GLN A 19 -9.31 -3.27 5.02
N ILE A 20 -8.16 -2.78 4.55
CA ILE A 20 -8.09 -1.91 3.37
C ILE A 20 -8.67 -2.65 2.15
N ASP A 21 -8.29 -3.90 1.90
CA ASP A 21 -8.85 -4.70 0.80
C ASP A 21 -10.37 -4.87 0.92
N ASP A 22 -10.88 -5.06 2.14
CA ASP A 22 -12.32 -5.22 2.37
C ASP A 22 -13.11 -3.92 2.18
N VAL A 23 -12.52 -2.77 2.51
CA VAL A 23 -13.18 -1.46 2.50
C VAL A 23 -13.09 -0.77 1.14
N CYS A 24 -11.96 -0.87 0.44
CA CYS A 24 -11.68 -0.05 -0.74
C CYS A 24 -12.61 -0.33 -1.93
N TRP A 25 -13.24 -1.51 -2.01
CA TRP A 25 -14.13 -1.88 -3.11
C TRP A 25 -15.62 -1.69 -2.81
N THR A 26 -15.96 -1.12 -1.64
CA THR A 26 -17.36 -0.93 -1.21
C THR A 26 -17.56 0.51 -0.71
N ILE A 27 -18.21 1.34 -1.52
CA ILE A 27 -18.49 2.73 -1.19
C ILE A 27 -19.35 2.81 0.08
N GLY A 28 -18.95 3.67 1.03
CA GLY A 28 -19.64 3.86 2.32
C GLY A 28 -19.29 2.82 3.38
N ARG A 29 -18.55 1.76 3.02
CA ARG A 29 -18.10 0.79 4.03
C ARG A 29 -17.09 1.44 4.96
N THR A 30 -17.31 1.27 6.25
CA THR A 30 -16.49 1.85 7.31
C THR A 30 -16.01 0.75 8.24
N GLN A 31 -14.71 0.75 8.55
CA GLN A 31 -14.10 -0.13 9.52
C GLN A 31 -13.26 0.68 10.50
N THR A 32 -13.48 0.46 11.79
CA THR A 32 -12.65 1.05 12.85
C THR A 32 -11.92 -0.05 13.61
N ILE A 33 -10.58 0.00 13.57
CA ILE A 33 -9.70 -0.95 14.22
C ILE A 33 -9.03 -0.24 15.39
N ARG A 34 -9.16 -0.81 16.58
CA ARG A 34 -8.55 -0.27 17.80
C ARG A 34 -7.22 -0.98 18.09
N TYR A 35 -6.29 -0.23 18.65
CA TYR A 35 -5.04 -0.75 19.17
C TYR A 35 -4.82 -0.27 20.60
N ALA A 36 -3.94 -0.94 21.32
CA ALA A 36 -3.47 -0.49 22.62
C ALA A 36 -1.95 -0.53 22.59
N SER A 37 -1.33 0.63 22.72
CA SER A 37 0.12 0.75 22.83
C SER A 37 0.46 1.76 23.91
N ARG A 38 1.52 1.45 24.66
CA ARG A 38 2.11 2.37 25.65
C ARG A 38 3.13 3.28 25.00
N PHE A 39 3.76 2.82 23.92
CA PHE A 39 4.86 3.51 23.25
C PHE A 39 4.59 3.52 21.76
N GLY A 40 4.45 4.72 21.22
CA GLY A 40 4.22 4.91 19.80
C GLY A 40 2.75 5.15 19.44
N GLU A 41 2.57 5.61 18.22
CA GLU A 41 1.26 5.94 17.65
C GLU A 41 1.23 5.68 16.15
N VAL A 42 0.02 5.58 15.60
CA VAL A 42 -0.18 5.51 14.16
C VAL A 42 -0.11 6.91 13.58
N ASP A 43 0.61 7.01 12.48
CA ASP A 43 0.67 8.20 11.63
C ASP A 43 0.25 7.88 10.20
N PHE A 44 -0.10 8.91 9.44
CA PHE A 44 -0.45 8.79 8.03
C PHE A 44 0.44 9.71 7.19
N GLU A 45 1.11 9.14 6.20
CA GLU A 45 1.93 9.89 5.26
C GLU A 45 1.23 9.92 3.89
N SER A 46 0.78 11.10 3.45
CA SER A 46 0.09 11.26 2.18
C SER A 46 1.05 11.21 1.01
N ALA A 47 0.63 10.69 -0.15
CA ALA A 47 1.39 10.67 -1.39
C ALA A 47 2.82 10.13 -1.22
N ALA A 48 2.99 9.05 -0.45
CA ALA A 48 4.29 8.43 -0.23
C ALA A 48 4.72 7.54 -1.40
N LEU A 49 3.74 7.00 -2.14
CA LEU A 49 3.92 6.19 -3.33
C LEU A 49 3.16 6.80 -4.50
N SER A 50 3.71 6.71 -5.71
CA SER A 50 3.05 7.08 -6.96
C SER A 50 3.20 5.95 -7.97
N TYR A 51 2.09 5.45 -8.49
CA TYR A 51 2.03 4.39 -9.49
C TYR A 51 1.69 4.99 -10.84
N ASN A 52 2.55 4.73 -11.84
CA ASN A 52 2.38 5.17 -13.21
C ASN A 52 2.29 3.96 -14.14
N VAL A 53 1.20 3.87 -14.90
CA VAL A 53 0.97 2.77 -15.83
C VAL A 53 1.11 3.26 -17.27
N THR A 54 1.89 2.52 -18.06
CA THR A 54 1.99 2.70 -19.51
C THR A 54 1.46 1.46 -20.22
N ILE A 55 0.72 1.66 -21.30
CA ILE A 55 0.15 0.61 -22.13
C ILE A 55 0.72 0.72 -23.53
N ASN A 56 1.26 -0.38 -24.07
CA ASN A 56 1.92 -0.43 -25.37
C ASN A 56 2.97 0.69 -25.53
N ASP A 57 3.76 0.94 -24.48
CA ASP A 57 4.78 1.99 -24.37
C ASP A 57 4.24 3.43 -24.47
N VAL A 58 2.93 3.64 -24.34
CA VAL A 58 2.30 4.96 -24.31
C VAL A 58 1.83 5.26 -22.87
N PRO A 59 2.26 6.37 -22.27
CA PRO A 59 1.75 6.82 -20.98
C PRO A 59 0.25 7.12 -21.07
N ILE A 60 -0.51 6.63 -20.11
CA ILE A 60 -1.93 6.91 -20.03
C ILE A 60 -2.17 7.85 -18.84
N ALA A 61 -2.49 9.10 -19.14
CA ALA A 61 -2.59 10.17 -18.14
C ALA A 61 -3.54 9.85 -16.96
N ASN A 62 -4.56 9.03 -17.19
CA ASN A 62 -5.53 8.65 -16.17
C ASN A 62 -5.10 7.46 -15.30
N PHE A 63 -3.91 6.90 -15.52
CA PHE A 63 -3.36 5.77 -14.77
C PHE A 63 -2.16 6.15 -13.89
N THR A 64 -2.01 7.43 -13.57
CA THR A 64 -1.07 7.88 -12.54
C THR A 64 -1.83 8.17 -11.26
N HIS A 65 -1.46 7.48 -10.19
CA HIS A 65 -2.14 7.59 -8.91
C HIS A 65 -1.15 7.68 -7.76
N ASP A 66 -1.30 8.74 -6.97
CA ASP A 66 -0.60 8.89 -5.70
C ASP A 66 -1.40 8.23 -4.58
N THR A 67 -0.72 7.55 -3.68
CA THR A 67 -1.33 6.92 -2.51
C THR A 67 -0.52 7.18 -1.25
N GLY A 68 -1.22 7.30 -0.11
CA GLY A 68 -0.58 7.42 1.20
C GLY A 68 -0.23 6.05 1.78
N ILE A 69 0.45 6.09 2.92
CA ILE A 69 0.82 4.94 3.73
C ILE A 69 0.44 5.16 5.18
N LEU A 70 0.23 4.07 5.92
CA LEU A 70 0.07 4.09 7.37
C LEU A 70 1.38 3.66 8.02
N LEU A 71 1.76 4.34 9.08
CA LEU A 71 2.99 4.14 9.84
C LEU A 71 2.64 3.98 11.32
N PHE A 72 3.09 2.91 11.95
CA PHE A 72 3.12 2.86 13.41
C PHE A 72 4.54 3.17 13.87
N ASN A 73 4.76 4.32 14.50
CA ASN A 73 6.07 4.77 14.96
C ASN A 73 6.32 4.30 16.40
N MET A 74 7.34 3.45 16.59
CA MET A 74 7.77 2.95 17.89
C MET A 74 9.17 3.46 18.25
N PRO A 75 9.38 4.13 19.39
CA PRO A 75 10.72 4.61 19.78
C PRO A 75 11.68 3.42 20.01
N THR A 76 12.87 3.43 19.38
CA THR A 76 13.87 2.36 19.52
C THR A 76 14.46 2.27 20.93
N SER A 77 14.43 3.35 21.71
CA SER A 77 14.88 3.34 23.11
C SER A 77 14.12 2.32 23.97
N SER A 78 12.95 1.88 23.51
CA SER A 78 12.13 0.88 24.20
C SER A 78 12.35 -0.55 23.67
N TYR A 79 13.12 -0.72 22.59
CA TYR A 79 13.32 -1.99 21.89
C TYR A 79 14.79 -2.18 21.55
N ASN A 80 15.36 -3.32 21.94
CA ASN A 80 16.75 -3.65 21.63
C ASN A 80 16.83 -4.39 20.27
N MET A 81 16.65 -3.66 19.18
CA MET A 81 16.79 -4.19 17.82
C MET A 81 18.07 -3.66 17.17
N GLY A 82 18.70 -4.48 16.32
CA GLY A 82 19.92 -4.10 15.62
C GLY A 82 19.67 -3.01 14.56
N ASN A 83 20.70 -2.22 14.27
CA ASN A 83 20.68 -1.22 13.21
C ASN A 83 20.35 -1.85 11.86
N GLY A 84 19.47 -1.21 11.09
CA GLY A 84 19.08 -1.66 9.75
C GLY A 84 18.06 -2.80 9.75
N TYR A 85 17.28 -2.92 10.82
CA TYR A 85 16.21 -3.92 10.90
C TYR A 85 15.20 -3.71 9.77
N TYR A 86 14.92 -4.80 9.05
CA TYR A 86 13.86 -4.89 8.04
C TYR A 86 13.20 -6.27 8.12
N GLU A 87 11.86 -6.31 8.22
CA GLU A 87 11.09 -7.55 8.30
C GLU A 87 9.84 -7.43 7.42
N LYS A 88 9.68 -8.35 6.48
CA LYS A 88 8.43 -8.51 5.73
C LYS A 88 7.42 -9.25 6.61
N ILE A 89 6.28 -8.64 6.86
CA ILE A 89 5.22 -9.21 7.70
C ILE A 89 4.14 -9.83 6.81
N PHE A 90 3.70 -9.11 5.76
CA PHE A 90 2.67 -9.59 4.87
C PHE A 90 2.71 -8.88 3.50
N PRO A 91 2.78 -9.61 2.36
CA PRO A 91 3.15 -11.02 2.31
C PRO A 91 4.59 -11.22 2.78
N SER A 92 4.87 -12.36 3.39
CA SER A 92 6.21 -12.63 3.97
C SER A 92 7.25 -13.06 2.94
N SER A 93 6.82 -13.50 1.76
CA SER A 93 7.68 -14.13 0.75
C SER A 93 7.92 -13.28 -0.49
N ASP A 94 7.28 -12.11 -0.63
CA ASP A 94 7.30 -11.33 -1.86
C ASP A 94 7.50 -9.84 -1.56
N SER A 95 8.35 -9.18 -2.35
CA SER A 95 8.60 -7.73 -2.29
C SER A 95 8.16 -7.00 -3.57
N SER A 96 7.54 -7.70 -4.54
CA SER A 96 7.00 -7.03 -5.71
C SER A 96 5.79 -6.16 -5.33
N PHE A 97 5.77 -4.92 -5.77
CA PHE A 97 4.59 -4.07 -5.62
C PHE A 97 3.43 -4.52 -6.52
N LEU A 98 3.67 -5.45 -7.46
CA LEU A 98 2.65 -6.09 -8.29
C LEU A 98 2.40 -7.54 -7.83
N GLN A 99 1.34 -7.73 -7.08
CA GLN A 99 0.94 -9.02 -6.53
C GLN A 99 0.03 -9.78 -7.50
N LYS A 100 0.39 -11.01 -7.86
CA LYS A 100 -0.36 -11.82 -8.86
C LYS A 100 -1.21 -12.88 -8.17
N GLY A 101 -2.50 -12.96 -8.52
CA GLY A 101 -3.41 -14.00 -8.06
C GLY A 101 -4.65 -13.49 -7.35
N THR A 102 -5.67 -14.37 -7.23
CA THR A 102 -6.98 -14.03 -6.65
C THR A 102 -6.95 -13.73 -5.16
N SER A 103 -6.01 -14.34 -4.45
CA SER A 103 -5.81 -14.16 -3.00
C SER A 103 -4.61 -13.28 -2.68
N ALA A 104 -4.02 -12.64 -3.71
CA ALA A 104 -2.92 -11.74 -3.52
C ALA A 104 -3.37 -10.49 -2.73
N PRO A 105 -2.55 -9.99 -1.80
CA PRO A 105 -2.90 -8.78 -1.05
C PRO A 105 -2.86 -7.54 -1.95
N VAL A 106 -3.51 -6.48 -1.49
CA VAL A 106 -3.45 -5.14 -2.09
C VAL A 106 -2.60 -4.18 -1.24
N CYS A 107 -1.95 -4.68 -0.22
CA CYS A 107 -1.04 -3.94 0.65
C CYS A 107 0.16 -4.80 1.05
N HIS A 108 1.32 -4.18 1.18
CA HIS A 108 2.46 -4.71 1.90
C HIS A 108 2.43 -4.24 3.35
N VAL A 109 2.78 -5.14 4.27
CA VAL A 109 3.01 -4.81 5.67
C VAL A 109 4.42 -5.24 6.03
N PHE A 110 5.23 -4.31 6.51
CA PHE A 110 6.62 -4.55 6.87
C PHE A 110 7.04 -3.70 8.07
N ALA A 111 8.09 -4.12 8.75
CA ALA A 111 8.72 -3.35 9.81
C ALA A 111 10.11 -2.92 9.37
N VAL A 112 10.44 -1.66 9.58
CA VAL A 112 11.72 -1.06 9.18
C VAL A 112 12.23 -0.11 10.25
N GLU A 113 13.54 -0.21 10.55
CA GLU A 113 14.24 0.82 11.30
C GLU A 113 14.82 1.83 10.31
N LYS A 114 14.43 3.09 10.42
CA LYS A 114 15.01 4.14 9.60
C LYS A 114 15.09 5.44 10.36
N LEU A 115 16.25 6.08 10.25
CA LEU A 115 16.45 7.45 10.66
C LEU A 115 15.87 8.35 9.56
N LEU A 116 14.81 9.10 9.87
CA LEU A 116 14.35 10.16 8.98
C LEU A 116 15.33 11.31 9.06
N LYS A 117 15.79 11.79 7.90
CA LYS A 117 16.43 13.09 7.79
C LYS A 117 15.33 14.12 7.61
N SER A 118 15.13 14.98 8.59
CA SER A 118 14.36 16.21 8.41
C SER A 118 15.34 17.31 7.98
N ASP A 119 15.11 17.97 6.85
CA ASP A 119 15.81 19.15 6.34
C ASP A 119 17.35 19.03 6.26
N GLY A 120 17.87 17.85 5.97
CA GLY A 120 19.32 17.63 5.83
C GLY A 120 20.09 17.57 7.15
N ASN A 121 19.45 17.85 8.26
CA ASN A 121 20.00 17.61 9.58
C ASN A 121 19.56 16.24 10.09
N LEU A 122 20.49 15.49 10.66
CA LEU A 122 20.17 14.37 11.53
C LEU A 122 19.45 14.95 12.75
N MET A 123 18.13 15.01 12.70
CA MET A 123 17.41 15.32 13.91
C MET A 123 17.63 14.19 14.91
N ASN A 124 17.95 14.56 16.14
CA ASN A 124 17.93 13.69 17.33
C ASN A 124 16.52 13.24 17.72
N ASP A 125 15.59 13.23 16.80
CA ASP A 125 14.31 12.54 16.94
C ASP A 125 14.61 11.06 16.89
N GLY A 126 14.79 10.45 18.03
CA GLY A 126 15.22 9.10 18.30
C GLY A 126 14.92 8.10 17.19
N ALA A 127 15.81 7.13 17.01
CA ALA A 127 15.56 6.06 16.07
C ALA A 127 14.16 5.49 16.33
N PHE A 128 13.37 5.30 15.26
CA PHE A 128 12.06 4.67 15.34
C PHE A 128 12.07 3.38 14.53
N ILE A 129 11.45 2.36 15.08
CA ILE A 129 10.99 1.23 14.30
C ILE A 129 9.59 1.57 13.82
N ARG A 130 9.37 1.44 12.53
CA ARG A 130 8.08 1.68 11.89
C ARG A 130 7.49 0.39 11.40
N VAL A 131 6.25 0.12 11.79
CA VAL A 131 5.45 -0.92 11.12
C VAL A 131 4.57 -0.21 10.11
N VAL A 132 4.72 -0.57 8.85
CA VAL A 132 4.18 0.17 7.70
C VAL A 132 3.12 -0.65 7.00
N VAL A 133 2.03 0.00 6.57
CA VAL A 133 1.07 -0.54 5.60
C VAL A 133 1.17 0.31 4.34
N ALA A 134 1.65 -0.27 3.27
CA ALA A 134 1.83 0.37 1.97
C ALA A 134 0.94 -0.29 0.91
N PRO A 135 0.07 0.45 0.20
CA PRO A 135 -0.70 -0.09 -0.90
C PRO A 135 0.19 -0.72 -1.97
N SER A 136 -0.32 -1.79 -2.59
CA SER A 136 0.29 -2.48 -3.73
C SER A 136 -0.78 -2.82 -4.76
N ILE A 137 -0.37 -3.18 -5.97
CA ILE A 137 -1.28 -3.53 -7.04
C ILE A 137 -1.52 -5.04 -7.04
N ARG A 138 -2.78 -5.47 -7.01
CA ARG A 138 -3.17 -6.85 -7.27
C ARG A 138 -3.54 -7.03 -8.74
N MET A 139 -2.95 -8.02 -9.42
CA MET A 139 -3.25 -8.38 -10.78
C MET A 139 -3.97 -9.72 -10.85
N LEU A 140 -5.07 -9.75 -11.62
CA LEU A 140 -5.84 -10.96 -11.92
C LEU A 140 -5.97 -11.16 -13.41
N ASN A 141 -5.76 -12.39 -13.87
CA ASN A 141 -6.07 -12.80 -15.24
C ASN A 141 -7.39 -13.59 -15.24
N SER A 142 -8.27 -13.29 -16.18
CA SER A 142 -9.50 -14.04 -16.39
C SER A 142 -9.80 -14.19 -17.88
N THR A 143 -10.44 -15.29 -18.24
CA THR A 143 -10.83 -15.58 -19.62
C THR A 143 -12.32 -15.85 -19.67
N ILE A 144 -13.03 -15.17 -20.58
CA ILE A 144 -14.45 -15.38 -20.83
C ILE A 144 -14.58 -16.03 -22.21
N THR A 145 -15.07 -17.28 -22.24
CA THR A 145 -15.32 -18.01 -23.47
C THR A 145 -16.81 -18.07 -23.72
N THR A 146 -17.22 -17.57 -24.89
CA THR A 146 -18.58 -17.69 -25.42
C THR A 146 -18.57 -18.63 -26.62
N ALA A 147 -19.76 -19.01 -27.13
CA ALA A 147 -19.87 -19.90 -28.28
C ALA A 147 -19.07 -19.39 -29.52
N ASN A 148 -18.89 -18.07 -29.65
CA ASN A 148 -18.31 -17.46 -30.84
C ASN A 148 -17.00 -16.71 -30.61
N SER A 149 -16.54 -16.55 -29.37
CA SER A 149 -15.33 -15.78 -29.06
C SER A 149 -14.76 -16.11 -27.69
N THR A 150 -13.45 -15.96 -27.57
CA THR A 150 -12.72 -15.98 -26.29
C THR A 150 -12.11 -14.61 -26.09
N LYS A 151 -12.37 -14.01 -24.92
CA LYS A 151 -11.80 -12.74 -24.52
C LYS A 151 -10.97 -12.91 -23.24
N ASN A 152 -9.75 -12.40 -23.26
CA ASN A 152 -8.87 -12.38 -22.11
C ASN A 152 -8.95 -11.00 -21.43
N TYR A 153 -9.04 -11.02 -20.13
CA TYR A 153 -9.04 -9.83 -19.28
C TYR A 153 -7.85 -9.88 -18.33
N CYS A 154 -7.16 -8.77 -18.23
CA CYS A 154 -6.17 -8.55 -17.20
C CYS A 154 -6.66 -7.41 -16.31
N LYS A 155 -6.91 -7.71 -15.04
CA LYS A 155 -7.52 -6.78 -14.08
C LYS A 155 -6.50 -6.37 -13.04
N PHE A 156 -6.40 -5.08 -12.80
CA PHE A 156 -5.53 -4.48 -11.80
C PHE A 156 -6.37 -3.79 -10.73
N TYR A 157 -5.99 -3.95 -9.47
CA TYR A 157 -6.67 -3.38 -8.31
C TYR A 157 -5.66 -2.64 -7.45
N LEU A 158 -5.86 -1.32 -7.30
CA LEU A 158 -5.00 -0.44 -6.51
C LEU A 158 -5.82 0.34 -5.48
N PRO A 159 -5.60 0.15 -4.17
CA PRO A 159 -6.14 1.04 -3.15
C PRO A 159 -5.42 2.38 -3.15
N ILE A 160 -6.19 3.45 -3.07
CA ILE A 160 -5.69 4.81 -2.90
C ILE A 160 -6.04 5.29 -1.51
N LEU A 161 -5.03 5.42 -0.65
CA LEU A 161 -5.21 5.90 0.71
C LEU A 161 -5.11 7.43 0.73
N ASN A 162 -6.17 8.07 1.19
CA ASN A 162 -6.30 9.51 1.30
C ASN A 162 -6.35 9.95 2.76
N ASN A 163 -5.81 11.12 3.02
CA ASN A 163 -5.80 11.72 4.34
C ASN A 163 -7.22 12.10 4.79
N GLY A 164 -7.63 11.66 5.97
CA GLY A 164 -8.88 12.02 6.63
C GLY A 164 -8.65 12.91 7.86
N ASN A 165 -9.60 12.90 8.78
CA ASN A 165 -9.48 13.59 10.05
C ASN A 165 -8.59 12.82 11.03
N HIS A 166 -7.79 13.53 11.81
CA HIS A 166 -6.91 12.95 12.81
C HIS A 166 -7.20 13.54 14.20
N PRO A 167 -8.38 13.24 14.81
CA PRO A 167 -8.71 13.78 16.13
C PRO A 167 -7.80 13.26 17.24
N ARG A 168 -7.07 12.14 17.02
CA ARG A 168 -6.11 11.52 17.95
C ARG A 168 -6.65 11.31 19.38
N ARG A 169 -7.98 11.30 19.55
CA ARG A 169 -8.65 11.14 20.86
C ARG A 169 -8.77 9.68 21.29
N SER A 170 -8.45 8.74 20.40
CA SER A 170 -8.49 7.31 20.68
C SER A 170 -7.41 6.59 19.86
N GLN A 171 -6.89 5.51 20.43
CA GLN A 171 -5.96 4.62 19.73
C GLN A 171 -6.74 3.74 18.74
N SER A 172 -7.06 4.30 17.58
CA SER A 172 -7.79 3.61 16.51
C SER A 172 -7.47 4.18 15.15
N VAL A 173 -7.66 3.35 14.13
CA VAL A 173 -7.65 3.73 12.71
C VAL A 173 -9.04 3.46 12.17
N THR A 174 -9.63 4.45 11.51
CA THR A 174 -10.91 4.33 10.80
C THR A 174 -10.66 4.44 9.31
N LEU A 175 -11.12 3.43 8.58
CA LEU A 175 -11.04 3.31 7.12
C LEU A 175 -12.44 3.49 6.55
N ILE A 176 -12.59 4.36 5.53
CA ILE A 176 -13.87 4.63 4.88
C ILE A 176 -13.69 4.53 3.37
N GLY A 177 -14.37 3.59 2.73
CA GLY A 177 -14.43 3.47 1.28
C GLY A 177 -15.25 4.61 0.69
N THR A 178 -14.64 5.42 -0.17
CA THR A 178 -15.28 6.64 -0.69
C THR A 178 -15.63 6.56 -2.16
N THR A 179 -14.74 6.03 -2.98
CA THR A 179 -14.89 6.03 -4.44
C THR A 179 -14.30 4.76 -5.02
N VAL A 180 -14.98 4.18 -6.01
CA VAL A 180 -14.43 3.11 -6.84
C VAL A 180 -14.50 3.58 -8.29
N LYS A 181 -13.36 3.58 -8.97
CA LYS A 181 -13.25 3.92 -10.40
C LYS A 181 -12.75 2.71 -11.17
N ALA A 182 -13.26 2.53 -12.38
CA ALA A 182 -12.80 1.52 -13.31
C ALA A 182 -12.45 2.19 -14.64
N GLN A 183 -11.30 1.83 -15.19
CA GLN A 183 -10.87 2.26 -16.52
C GLN A 183 -10.60 1.01 -17.36
N THR A 184 -10.98 1.04 -18.63
CA THR A 184 -10.88 -0.11 -19.53
C THR A 184 -10.16 0.28 -20.79
N GLU A 185 -9.14 -0.50 -21.16
CA GLU A 185 -8.39 -0.35 -22.40
C GLU A 185 -8.37 -1.66 -23.18
N GLY A 186 -8.53 -1.57 -24.49
CA GLY A 186 -8.56 -2.72 -25.40
C GLY A 186 -7.29 -2.83 -26.24
N ALA A 187 -7.13 -3.99 -26.86
CA ALA A 187 -6.01 -4.27 -27.78
C ALA A 187 -4.62 -4.10 -27.11
N VAL A 188 -4.52 -4.47 -25.85
CA VAL A 188 -3.29 -4.34 -25.08
C VAL A 188 -2.42 -5.58 -25.28
N THR A 189 -1.13 -5.37 -25.52
CA THR A 189 -0.12 -6.42 -25.64
C THR A 189 0.97 -6.33 -24.59
N LYS A 190 1.12 -5.15 -23.97
CA LYS A 190 2.16 -4.86 -23.00
C LYS A 190 1.71 -3.82 -22.00
N ILE A 191 2.01 -4.06 -20.74
CA ILE A 191 1.79 -3.10 -19.65
C ILE A 191 3.13 -2.93 -18.92
N LYS A 192 3.48 -1.69 -18.63
CA LYS A 192 4.54 -1.37 -17.67
C LYS A 192 3.96 -0.57 -16.54
N ILE A 193 4.33 -0.92 -15.33
CA ILE A 193 3.97 -0.21 -14.11
C ILE A 193 5.26 0.25 -13.46
N HIS A 194 5.36 1.55 -13.28
CA HIS A 194 6.47 2.18 -12.57
C HIS A 194 5.99 2.71 -11.23
N VAL A 195 6.69 2.37 -10.15
CA VAL A 195 6.48 2.96 -8.83
C VAL A 195 7.54 4.02 -8.56
N SER A 196 7.11 5.20 -8.14
CA SER A 196 8.00 6.27 -7.71
C SER A 196 7.69 6.74 -6.29
N PHE A 197 8.63 7.44 -5.70
CA PHE A 197 8.64 7.82 -4.29
C PHE A 197 8.66 9.35 -4.16
N PRO A 198 7.51 10.03 -4.21
CA PRO A 198 7.45 11.51 -4.17
C PRO A 198 8.11 12.11 -2.92
N LYS A 199 8.20 11.33 -1.84
CA LYS A 199 8.78 11.75 -0.58
C LYS A 199 10.13 11.07 -0.26
N ALA A 200 10.88 10.67 -1.28
CA ALA A 200 12.20 10.05 -1.11
C ALA A 200 13.18 10.94 -0.33
N THR A 201 13.10 12.28 -0.48
CA THR A 201 13.92 13.24 0.27
C THR A 201 13.64 13.21 1.77
N LEU A 202 12.46 12.77 2.19
CA LEU A 202 12.08 12.56 3.59
C LEU A 202 12.42 11.14 4.08
N GLY A 203 13.09 10.34 3.25
CA GLY A 203 13.49 8.98 3.58
C GLY A 203 12.52 7.88 3.17
N PHE A 204 11.39 8.21 2.52
CA PHE A 204 10.46 7.25 1.95
C PHE A 204 10.89 6.89 0.52
N ASP A 205 12.04 6.27 0.39
CA ASP A 205 12.66 5.81 -0.86
C ASP A 205 12.47 4.30 -1.07
N ASN A 206 13.01 3.76 -2.16
CA ASN A 206 12.91 2.32 -2.44
C ASN A 206 13.49 1.45 -1.32
N ASN A 207 14.59 1.90 -0.68
CA ASN A 207 15.19 1.16 0.44
C ASN A 207 14.27 1.10 1.66
N PHE A 208 13.43 2.14 1.85
CA PHE A 208 12.42 2.15 2.90
C PHE A 208 11.34 1.10 2.63
N PHE A 209 10.82 1.05 1.40
CA PHE A 209 9.77 0.13 1.03
C PHE A 209 10.27 -1.30 0.80
N GLY A 210 11.54 -1.46 0.44
CA GLY A 210 12.16 -2.76 0.21
C GLY A 210 11.56 -3.49 -0.98
N PHE A 211 11.11 -2.76 -2.03
CA PHE A 211 10.68 -3.37 -3.27
C PHE A 211 11.88 -3.89 -4.05
N ASP A 212 11.75 -5.09 -4.61
CA ASP A 212 12.83 -5.73 -5.38
C ASP A 212 13.13 -4.93 -6.66
N ASP A 213 12.09 -4.44 -7.33
CA ASP A 213 12.16 -3.59 -8.51
C ASP A 213 11.20 -2.41 -8.39
N ILE A 214 11.48 -1.33 -9.12
CA ILE A 214 10.60 -0.16 -9.26
C ILE A 214 9.82 -0.14 -10.57
N ASP A 215 10.16 -1.06 -11.48
CA ASP A 215 9.51 -1.26 -12.78
C ASP A 215 9.07 -2.71 -12.94
N GLU A 216 7.80 -2.91 -13.19
CA GLU A 216 7.22 -4.22 -13.51
C GLU A 216 6.67 -4.20 -14.94
N GLU A 217 7.06 -5.19 -15.73
CA GLU A 217 6.55 -5.38 -17.08
C GLU A 217 5.71 -6.66 -17.16
N VAL A 218 4.48 -6.51 -17.65
CA VAL A 218 3.60 -7.62 -17.99
C VAL A 218 3.55 -7.73 -19.50
N SER A 219 4.35 -8.64 -20.08
CA SER A 219 4.50 -8.84 -21.53
C SER A 219 3.74 -10.04 -22.08
N ASP A 220 3.39 -11.01 -21.23
CA ASP A 220 2.68 -12.23 -21.64
C ASP A 220 1.16 -12.04 -21.70
N ILE A 221 0.73 -10.89 -22.28
CA ILE A 221 -0.68 -10.57 -22.44
C ILE A 221 -1.12 -11.07 -23.83
N PRO A 222 -2.10 -12.00 -23.90
CA PRO A 222 -2.61 -12.46 -25.19
C PRO A 222 -3.09 -11.30 -26.04
N ALA A 223 -2.74 -11.29 -27.34
CA ALA A 223 -3.14 -10.24 -28.25
C ALA A 223 -4.66 -10.03 -28.26
N GLY A 224 -5.11 -8.77 -28.19
CA GLY A 224 -6.51 -8.40 -28.09
C GLY A 224 -7.12 -8.51 -26.70
N SER A 225 -6.29 -8.69 -25.65
CA SER A 225 -6.75 -8.64 -24.27
C SER A 225 -7.34 -7.27 -23.91
N ILE A 226 -8.27 -7.31 -22.98
CA ILE A 226 -8.89 -6.14 -22.37
C ILE A 226 -8.26 -5.94 -20.99
N ILE A 227 -7.80 -4.72 -20.75
CA ILE A 227 -7.28 -4.31 -19.43
C ILE A 227 -8.37 -3.58 -18.68
N GLU A 228 -8.58 -3.96 -17.45
CA GLU A 228 -9.46 -3.25 -16.51
C GLU A 228 -8.62 -2.81 -15.31
N PHE A 229 -8.53 -1.51 -15.08
CA PHE A 229 -7.81 -0.94 -13.95
C PHE A 229 -8.81 -0.35 -12.95
N TYR A 230 -8.84 -0.93 -11.75
CA TYR A 230 -9.72 -0.54 -10.67
C TYR A 230 -8.93 0.23 -9.61
N THR A 231 -9.39 1.42 -9.24
CA THR A 231 -8.90 2.15 -8.09
C THR A 231 -10.00 2.29 -7.05
N GLY A 232 -9.68 1.94 -5.81
CA GLY A 232 -10.57 2.11 -4.67
C GLY A 232 -10.00 3.16 -3.72
N GLU A 233 -10.72 4.28 -3.54
CA GLU A 233 -10.29 5.34 -2.65
C GLU A 233 -10.75 5.06 -1.23
N VAL A 234 -9.82 5.11 -0.27
CA VAL A 234 -10.08 4.93 1.17
C VAL A 234 -9.61 6.15 1.92
N THR A 235 -10.53 6.81 2.61
CA THR A 235 -10.19 7.87 3.57
C THR A 235 -9.74 7.23 4.88
N VAL A 236 -8.54 7.60 5.33
CA VAL A 236 -7.92 7.12 6.56
C VAL A 236 -8.01 8.19 7.63
N SER A 237 -8.71 7.90 8.73
CA SER A 237 -8.79 8.77 9.89
C SER A 237 -8.09 8.15 11.10
N LEU A 238 -7.28 8.93 11.81
CA LEU A 238 -6.60 8.50 13.03
C LEU A 238 -7.46 8.92 14.23
N GLY A 239 -8.12 7.95 14.83
CA GLY A 239 -9.12 8.11 15.87
C GLY A 239 -10.51 7.62 15.42
N LEU A 240 -11.51 7.82 16.29
CA LEU A 240 -12.90 7.51 15.96
C LEU A 240 -13.43 8.57 14.99
N HIS A 241 -14.08 8.13 13.93
CA HIS A 241 -14.91 8.98 13.11
C HIS A 241 -16.23 9.20 13.85
N LEU A 242 -16.53 10.45 14.18
CA LEU A 242 -17.78 10.89 14.82
C LEU A 242 -18.73 11.44 13.75
#